data_2b2a110c2d528f4874349dbe66dcbfef
#
_entry.id   2b2a110c2d528f4874349dbe66dcbfef
#
_cell.length_a   1.000
_cell.length_b   1.000
_cell.length_c   1.000
_cell.angle_alpha   90.00
_cell.angle_beta   90.00
_cell.angle_gamma   90.00
#
_symmetry.space_group_name_H-M   'P 1'
#
loop_
_entity.id
_entity.type
_entity.pdbx_description
1 polymer ?
#
loop_
_entity_poly.entity_id
_entity_poly.type
_entity_poly.pdbx_seq_one_letter_code
_entity_poly.pdbx_strand_id
1 'polypeptide(L)'
;MQLYYHPVSGHSHRAHLFLSLIGADFELIEIDLKGAEHKSETFLKINPFGQIPVLVDGSAVIADSNAILIYLAKRFARTDWLPEDALSAARIQRWLSVAAGQVAFGPAAARLITLFNAPFRAEEVIGRAHGILKLMDSELTSHAWIAGEKPTIADVALYSFVARAPEGKVDLSAYGKVRAWLQRVEALPNFVPFGETPLTSAA
;
A
#
# COMPACT_ATOMS: atom_id res chain seq x y z
N MET A 1 -0.57 -8.84 -18.10
CA MET A 1 0.26 -7.83 -17.41
C MET A 1 1.30 -8.51 -16.56
N GLN A 2 2.42 -7.84 -16.26
CA GLN A 2 3.46 -8.35 -15.34
C GLN A 2 3.67 -7.36 -14.21
N LEU A 3 3.65 -7.85 -12.96
CA LEU A 3 3.93 -7.05 -11.78
C LEU A 3 5.29 -7.48 -11.20
N TYR A 4 6.29 -6.61 -11.32
CA TYR A 4 7.57 -6.74 -10.65
C TYR A 4 7.40 -6.39 -9.17
N TYR A 5 7.63 -7.34 -8.29
CA TYR A 5 7.24 -7.25 -6.90
C TYR A 5 8.23 -7.94 -5.96
N HIS A 6 8.00 -7.80 -4.66
CA HIS A 6 8.59 -8.66 -3.63
C HIS A 6 7.60 -8.87 -2.48
N PRO A 7 7.46 -10.10 -1.93
CA PRO A 7 6.42 -10.44 -0.95
C PRO A 7 6.47 -9.63 0.34
N VAL A 8 7.64 -9.17 0.79
CA VAL A 8 7.76 -8.33 2.01
C VAL A 8 7.44 -6.85 1.78
N SER A 9 7.27 -6.42 0.53
CA SER A 9 7.01 -5.02 0.19
C SER A 9 5.53 -4.66 0.29
N GLY A 10 5.19 -3.76 1.21
CA GLY A 10 3.83 -3.24 1.31
C GLY A 10 3.38 -2.45 0.08
N HIS A 11 4.31 -1.81 -0.64
CA HIS A 11 4.03 -1.16 -1.92
C HIS A 11 3.71 -2.18 -3.01
N SER A 12 4.44 -3.31 -3.05
CA SER A 12 4.13 -4.41 -3.98
C SER A 12 2.79 -5.05 -3.66
N HIS A 13 2.52 -5.30 -2.37
CA HIS A 13 1.23 -5.85 -1.94
C HIS A 13 0.06 -4.95 -2.34
N ARG A 14 0.19 -3.62 -2.24
CA ARG A 14 -0.82 -2.65 -2.68
C ARG A 14 -1.24 -2.87 -4.13
N ALA A 15 -0.27 -2.98 -5.04
CA ALA A 15 -0.54 -3.20 -6.46
C ALA A 15 -1.12 -4.60 -6.71
N HIS A 16 -0.55 -5.63 -6.08
CA HIS A 16 -1.02 -7.01 -6.15
C HIS A 16 -2.47 -7.14 -5.65
N LEU A 17 -2.77 -6.56 -4.50
CA LEU A 17 -4.13 -6.56 -3.94
C LEU A 17 -5.13 -5.96 -4.91
N PHE A 18 -4.83 -4.81 -5.51
CA PHE A 18 -5.79 -4.19 -6.42
C PHE A 18 -5.97 -4.96 -7.72
N LEU A 19 -4.91 -5.51 -8.31
CA LEU A 19 -5.01 -6.42 -9.45
C LEU A 19 -5.95 -7.59 -9.16
N SER A 20 -5.82 -8.19 -7.99
CA SER A 20 -6.68 -9.30 -7.55
C SER A 20 -8.13 -8.85 -7.33
N LEU A 21 -8.37 -7.75 -6.60
CA LEU A 21 -9.71 -7.22 -6.31
C LEU A 21 -10.51 -6.90 -7.58
N ILE A 22 -9.84 -6.44 -8.64
CA ILE A 22 -10.51 -6.15 -9.92
C ILE A 22 -10.61 -7.39 -10.84
N GLY A 23 -10.05 -8.53 -10.44
CA GLY A 23 -10.05 -9.77 -11.23
C GLY A 23 -9.22 -9.66 -12.52
N ALA A 24 -8.12 -8.91 -12.50
CA ALA A 24 -7.24 -8.78 -13.65
C ALA A 24 -6.35 -10.00 -13.82
N ASP A 25 -6.00 -10.35 -15.07
CA ASP A 25 -4.99 -11.36 -15.37
C ASP A 25 -3.59 -10.77 -15.34
N PHE A 26 -2.72 -11.31 -14.49
CA PHE A 26 -1.34 -10.85 -14.34
C PHE A 26 -0.40 -11.97 -13.91
N GLU A 27 0.87 -11.76 -14.17
CA GLU A 27 2.00 -12.58 -13.73
C GLU A 27 2.79 -11.81 -12.67
N LEU A 28 3.22 -12.51 -11.62
CA LEU A 28 4.10 -11.97 -10.59
C LEU A 28 5.56 -12.28 -10.92
N ILE A 29 6.38 -11.24 -11.06
CA ILE A 29 7.83 -11.35 -11.27
C ILE A 29 8.51 -10.92 -9.97
N GLU A 30 9.01 -11.90 -9.22
CA GLU A 30 9.70 -11.61 -7.97
C GLU A 30 11.10 -11.05 -8.22
N ILE A 31 11.44 -9.96 -7.53
CA ILE A 31 12.72 -9.28 -7.61
C ILE A 31 13.57 -9.59 -6.39
N ASP A 32 14.78 -10.07 -6.59
CA ASP A 32 15.73 -10.32 -5.50
C ASP A 32 16.23 -9.00 -4.88
N LEU A 33 15.54 -8.56 -3.82
CA LEU A 33 15.93 -7.34 -3.08
C LEU A 33 17.25 -7.53 -2.33
N LYS A 34 17.55 -8.75 -1.87
CA LYS A 34 18.77 -9.08 -1.13
C LYS A 34 20.00 -9.03 -2.05
N GLY A 35 19.85 -9.55 -3.26
CA GLY A 35 20.86 -9.45 -4.33
C GLY A 35 20.87 -8.08 -5.02
N ALA A 36 20.07 -7.12 -4.56
CA ALA A 36 19.98 -5.77 -5.13
C ALA A 36 19.57 -5.75 -6.62
N GLU A 37 18.82 -6.74 -7.10
CA GLU A 37 18.39 -6.83 -8.50
C GLU A 37 17.68 -5.57 -8.98
N HIS A 38 16.88 -4.92 -8.10
CA HIS A 38 16.20 -3.64 -8.36
C HIS A 38 17.18 -2.47 -8.63
N LYS A 39 18.48 -2.64 -8.42
CA LYS A 39 19.54 -1.67 -8.71
C LYS A 39 20.41 -2.07 -9.92
N SER A 40 20.12 -3.21 -10.54
CA SER A 40 20.82 -3.64 -11.74
C SER A 40 20.56 -2.71 -12.93
N GLU A 41 21.51 -2.65 -13.88
CA GLU A 41 21.32 -1.86 -15.11
C GLU A 41 20.07 -2.28 -15.90
N THR A 42 19.75 -3.56 -15.88
CA THR A 42 18.55 -4.10 -16.54
C THR A 42 17.28 -3.57 -15.91
N PHE A 43 17.19 -3.62 -14.58
CA PHE A 43 16.01 -3.12 -13.88
C PHE A 43 15.90 -1.59 -13.93
N LEU A 44 17.02 -0.87 -13.86
CA LEU A 44 17.03 0.60 -13.95
C LEU A 44 16.55 1.12 -15.32
N LYS A 45 16.63 0.31 -16.40
CA LYS A 45 16.00 0.63 -17.69
C LYS A 45 14.47 0.55 -17.62
N ILE A 46 13.92 -0.29 -16.73
CA ILE A 46 12.47 -0.43 -16.50
C ILE A 46 11.99 0.67 -15.56
N ASN A 47 12.72 0.87 -14.45
CA ASN A 47 12.42 1.92 -13.48
C ASN A 47 13.70 2.60 -12.98
N PRO A 48 14.00 3.82 -13.43
CA PRO A 48 15.23 4.54 -13.06
C PRO A 48 15.33 4.88 -11.56
N PHE A 49 14.22 4.85 -10.81
CA PHE A 49 14.25 4.97 -9.34
C PHE A 49 14.79 3.71 -8.65
N GLY A 50 14.87 2.58 -9.37
CA GLY A 50 15.33 1.31 -8.79
C GLY A 50 14.47 0.90 -7.60
N GLN A 51 13.16 0.94 -7.76
CA GLN A 51 12.15 0.62 -6.75
C GLN A 51 11.07 -0.29 -7.32
N ILE A 52 10.49 -1.09 -6.46
CA ILE A 52 9.30 -1.92 -6.73
C ILE A 52 8.09 -1.37 -5.94
N PRO A 53 6.86 -1.63 -6.42
CA PRO A 53 6.49 -2.37 -7.62
C PRO A 53 6.66 -1.60 -8.92
N VAL A 54 6.72 -2.35 -10.02
CA VAL A 54 6.54 -1.83 -11.38
C VAL A 54 5.52 -2.71 -12.09
N LEU A 55 4.56 -2.10 -12.75
CA LEU A 55 3.59 -2.80 -13.60
C LEU A 55 3.99 -2.60 -15.07
N VAL A 56 4.06 -3.69 -15.83
CA VAL A 56 4.23 -3.69 -17.28
C VAL A 56 2.97 -4.23 -17.94
N ASP A 57 2.34 -3.41 -18.80
CA ASP A 57 1.15 -3.78 -19.59
C ASP A 57 1.40 -3.46 -21.07
N GLY A 58 1.85 -4.45 -21.83
CA GLY A 58 2.31 -4.25 -23.21
C GLY A 58 3.52 -3.30 -23.26
N SER A 59 3.38 -2.15 -23.90
CA SER A 59 4.41 -1.11 -23.95
C SER A 59 4.36 -0.12 -22.80
N ALA A 60 3.32 -0.15 -21.97
CA ALA A 60 3.17 0.74 -20.83
C ALA A 60 3.96 0.20 -19.63
N VAL A 61 4.81 1.05 -19.05
CA VAL A 61 5.57 0.77 -17.83
C VAL A 61 5.17 1.79 -16.78
N ILE A 62 4.57 1.32 -15.69
CA ILE A 62 4.03 2.17 -14.63
C ILE A 62 4.79 1.88 -13.33
N ALA A 63 5.53 2.87 -12.85
CA ALA A 63 6.18 2.87 -11.55
C ALA A 63 5.40 3.77 -10.57
N ASP A 64 5.65 3.57 -9.27
CA ASP A 64 4.89 4.02 -8.11
C ASP A 64 3.58 3.26 -7.90
N SER A 65 3.42 2.73 -6.68
CA SER A 65 2.28 1.87 -6.35
C SER A 65 0.93 2.60 -6.39
N ASN A 66 0.86 3.90 -6.07
CA ASN A 66 -0.38 4.68 -6.19
C ASN A 66 -0.70 4.99 -7.65
N ALA A 67 0.33 5.26 -8.47
CA ALA A 67 0.15 5.45 -9.91
C ALA A 67 -0.37 4.17 -10.58
N ILE A 68 0.10 2.99 -10.14
CA ILE A 68 -0.42 1.70 -10.60
C ILE A 68 -1.91 1.56 -10.28
N LEU A 69 -2.37 1.94 -9.07
CA LEU A 69 -3.80 1.90 -8.71
C LEU A 69 -4.63 2.77 -9.66
N ILE A 70 -4.19 4.00 -9.92
CA ILE A 70 -4.86 4.93 -10.83
C ILE A 70 -4.90 4.35 -12.25
N TYR A 71 -3.75 3.85 -12.74
CA TYR A 71 -3.67 3.24 -14.07
C TYR A 71 -4.66 2.09 -14.22
N LEU A 72 -4.66 1.16 -13.29
CA LEU A 72 -5.54 -0.01 -13.31
C LEU A 72 -7.02 0.38 -13.24
N ALA A 73 -7.39 1.32 -12.36
CA ALA A 73 -8.76 1.79 -12.26
C ALA A 73 -9.25 2.39 -13.58
N LYS A 74 -8.41 3.20 -14.25
CA LYS A 74 -8.73 3.80 -15.56
C LYS A 74 -8.69 2.78 -16.69
N ARG A 75 -7.69 1.91 -16.73
CA ARG A 75 -7.50 0.88 -17.77
C ARG A 75 -8.66 -0.11 -17.84
N PHE A 76 -9.24 -0.45 -16.68
CA PHE A 76 -10.37 -1.37 -16.56
C PHE A 76 -11.72 -0.69 -16.35
N ALA A 77 -11.80 0.64 -16.58
CA ALA A 77 -13.01 1.45 -16.41
C ALA A 77 -13.72 1.24 -15.05
N ARG A 78 -12.92 1.04 -13.98
CA ARG A 78 -13.40 0.79 -12.61
C ARG A 78 -13.79 2.11 -11.93
N THR A 79 -14.85 2.73 -12.43
CA THR A 79 -15.40 3.97 -11.84
C THR A 79 -16.00 3.76 -10.46
N ASP A 80 -16.26 2.51 -10.09
CA ASP A 80 -16.63 2.10 -8.73
C ASP A 80 -15.47 2.27 -7.72
N TRP A 81 -14.21 2.14 -8.17
CA TRP A 81 -13.00 2.30 -7.35
C TRP A 81 -12.36 3.70 -7.48
N LEU A 82 -12.55 4.36 -8.61
CA LEU A 82 -12.08 5.71 -8.89
C LEU A 82 -13.16 6.47 -9.67
N PRO A 83 -14.15 7.09 -8.98
CA PRO A 83 -15.17 7.92 -9.59
C PRO A 83 -14.61 9.07 -10.41
N GLU A 84 -15.37 9.51 -11.43
CA GLU A 84 -14.92 10.57 -12.35
C GLU A 84 -15.29 11.98 -11.88
N ASP A 85 -16.23 12.09 -10.93
CA ASP A 85 -16.59 13.41 -10.40
C ASP A 85 -15.45 14.05 -9.60
N ALA A 86 -15.33 15.37 -9.74
CA ALA A 86 -14.20 16.12 -9.19
C ALA A 86 -14.08 16.02 -7.66
N LEU A 87 -15.20 15.97 -6.93
CA LEU A 87 -15.18 15.92 -5.46
C LEU A 87 -14.68 14.57 -4.95
N SER A 88 -15.21 13.48 -5.49
CA SER A 88 -14.75 12.10 -5.15
C SER A 88 -13.29 11.90 -5.54
N ALA A 89 -12.89 12.33 -6.73
CA ALA A 89 -11.50 12.28 -7.16
C ALA A 89 -10.56 13.04 -6.22
N ALA A 90 -10.95 14.24 -5.77
CA ALA A 90 -10.16 15.03 -4.82
C ALA A 90 -10.06 14.36 -3.44
N ARG A 91 -11.15 13.76 -2.93
CA ARG A 91 -11.15 13.00 -1.67
C ARG A 91 -10.22 11.79 -1.73
N ILE A 92 -10.27 11.02 -2.82
CA ILE A 92 -9.39 9.89 -3.06
C ILE A 92 -7.93 10.35 -3.15
N GLN A 93 -7.65 11.39 -3.96
CA GLN A 93 -6.29 11.92 -4.09
C GLN A 93 -5.71 12.39 -2.76
N ARG A 94 -6.50 13.01 -1.89
CA ARG A 94 -6.07 13.37 -0.53
C ARG A 94 -5.50 12.14 0.21
N TRP A 95 -6.20 11.01 0.17
CA TRP A 95 -5.76 9.79 0.83
C TRP A 95 -4.59 9.08 0.14
N LEU A 96 -4.48 9.18 -1.19
CA LEU A 96 -3.28 8.73 -1.89
C LEU A 96 -2.03 9.54 -1.47
N SER A 97 -2.20 10.85 -1.26
CA SER A 97 -1.13 11.71 -0.75
C SER A 97 -0.78 11.37 0.70
N VAL A 98 -1.78 11.06 1.54
CA VAL A 98 -1.56 10.55 2.90
C VAL A 98 -0.81 9.22 2.89
N ALA A 99 -1.13 8.32 1.95
CA ALA A 99 -0.43 7.04 1.80
C ALA A 99 1.05 7.23 1.43
N ALA A 100 1.37 8.17 0.55
CA ALA A 100 2.74 8.51 0.15
C ALA A 100 3.50 9.34 1.19
N GLY A 101 2.79 10.04 2.06
CA GLY A 101 3.35 10.90 3.11
C GLY A 101 3.26 10.27 4.50
N GLN A 102 2.19 10.58 5.24
CA GLN A 102 2.08 10.23 6.67
C GLN A 102 2.15 8.72 6.93
N VAL A 103 1.56 7.89 6.05
CA VAL A 103 1.63 6.43 6.20
C VAL A 103 3.02 5.89 5.86
N ALA A 104 3.66 6.42 4.82
CA ALA A 104 5.02 6.02 4.45
C ALA A 104 6.04 6.41 5.53
N PHE A 105 5.92 7.61 6.12
CA PHE A 105 6.83 8.11 7.15
C PHE A 105 6.37 7.85 8.59
N GLY A 106 5.29 7.13 8.79
CA GLY A 106 4.78 6.63 10.06
C GLY A 106 4.81 5.10 10.11
N PRO A 107 3.67 4.42 9.89
CA PRO A 107 3.58 2.95 10.00
C PRO A 107 4.59 2.19 9.16
N ALA A 108 4.83 2.60 7.90
CA ALA A 108 5.78 1.93 7.02
C ALA A 108 7.23 2.12 7.52
N ALA A 109 7.62 3.35 7.91
CA ALA A 109 8.94 3.63 8.44
C ALA A 109 9.21 2.89 9.77
N ALA A 110 8.21 2.80 10.67
CA ALA A 110 8.31 2.03 11.91
C ALA A 110 8.56 0.53 11.62
N ARG A 111 7.86 -0.02 10.62
CA ARG A 111 8.08 -1.40 10.16
C ARG A 111 9.49 -1.61 9.61
N LEU A 112 10.02 -0.65 8.84
CA LEU A 112 11.39 -0.73 8.29
C LEU A 112 12.47 -0.75 9.38
N ILE A 113 12.27 -0.08 10.52
CA ILE A 113 13.20 -0.16 11.66
C ILE A 113 13.27 -1.60 12.15
N THR A 114 12.12 -2.21 12.40
CA THR A 114 12.04 -3.55 13.01
C THR A 114 12.55 -4.65 12.08
N LEU A 115 12.20 -4.57 10.78
CA LEU A 115 12.51 -5.64 9.82
C LEU A 115 13.89 -5.48 9.15
N PHE A 116 14.36 -4.24 8.97
CA PHE A 116 15.55 -3.97 8.17
C PHE A 116 16.55 -3.05 8.86
N ASN A 117 16.37 -2.79 10.16
CA ASN A 117 17.23 -1.91 10.96
C ASN A 117 17.45 -0.53 10.30
N ALA A 118 16.38 0.01 9.68
CA ALA A 118 16.47 1.30 9.01
C ALA A 118 16.80 2.44 9.99
N PRO A 119 17.61 3.44 9.61
CA PRO A 119 18.15 4.46 10.50
C PRO A 119 17.13 5.59 10.79
N PHE A 120 15.91 5.24 11.17
CA PHE A 120 14.92 6.19 11.63
C PHE A 120 14.90 6.26 13.16
N ARG A 121 14.44 7.38 13.71
CA ARG A 121 14.19 7.53 15.14
C ARG A 121 12.84 6.89 15.49
N ALA A 122 12.87 5.76 16.20
CA ALA A 122 11.68 4.93 16.49
C ALA A 122 10.55 5.74 17.14
N GLU A 123 10.85 6.53 18.18
CA GLU A 123 9.87 7.34 18.89
C GLU A 123 9.14 8.32 17.94
N GLU A 124 9.89 8.96 17.04
CA GLU A 124 9.34 9.93 16.10
C GLU A 124 8.40 9.28 15.08
N VAL A 125 8.84 8.16 14.46
CA VAL A 125 8.01 7.51 13.43
C VAL A 125 6.80 6.79 14.03
N ILE A 126 6.92 6.22 15.24
CA ILE A 126 5.79 5.63 15.96
C ILE A 126 4.80 6.72 16.37
N GLY A 127 5.27 7.88 16.84
CA GLY A 127 4.42 9.03 17.14
C GLY A 127 3.65 9.52 15.89
N ARG A 128 4.32 9.61 14.73
CA ARG A 128 3.66 9.92 13.45
C ARG A 128 2.63 8.86 13.06
N ALA A 129 2.94 7.58 13.27
CA ALA A 129 2.01 6.49 13.01
C ALA A 129 0.74 6.61 13.85
N HIS A 130 0.86 6.86 15.15
CA HIS A 130 -0.30 7.08 16.02
C HIS A 130 -1.08 8.35 15.63
N GLY A 131 -0.40 9.40 15.18
CA GLY A 131 -1.04 10.62 14.67
C GLY A 131 -1.96 10.36 13.49
N ILE A 132 -1.47 9.65 12.46
CA ILE A 132 -2.30 9.33 11.28
C ILE A 132 -3.38 8.31 11.60
N LEU A 133 -3.13 7.30 12.43
CA LEU A 133 -4.13 6.32 12.84
C LEU A 133 -5.29 6.98 13.58
N LYS A 134 -5.02 7.96 14.44
CA LYS A 134 -6.06 8.75 15.13
C LYS A 134 -6.95 9.53 14.15
N LEU A 135 -6.34 10.13 13.11
CA LEU A 135 -7.10 10.83 12.06
C LEU A 135 -7.95 9.85 11.24
N MET A 136 -7.39 8.69 10.86
CA MET A 136 -8.14 7.64 10.16
C MET A 136 -9.30 7.11 11.01
N ASP A 137 -9.08 6.85 12.29
CA ASP A 137 -10.12 6.35 13.20
C ASP A 137 -11.27 7.37 13.33
N SER A 138 -10.95 8.66 13.39
CA SER A 138 -11.93 9.74 13.40
C SER A 138 -12.73 9.82 12.10
N GLU A 139 -12.08 9.78 10.94
CA GLU A 139 -12.73 9.81 9.61
C GLU A 139 -13.69 8.63 9.45
N LEU A 140 -13.25 7.43 9.84
CA LEU A 140 -14.03 6.19 9.79
C LEU A 140 -15.19 6.12 10.82
N THR A 141 -15.36 7.14 11.65
CA THR A 141 -16.54 7.29 12.50
C THR A 141 -17.77 7.69 11.68
N SER A 142 -17.56 8.51 10.65
CA SER A 142 -18.64 9.05 9.80
C SER A 142 -18.83 8.28 8.50
N HIS A 143 -17.87 7.46 8.11
CA HIS A 143 -17.87 6.74 6.82
C HIS A 143 -17.46 5.29 6.99
N ALA A 144 -18.05 4.41 6.18
CA ALA A 144 -17.66 3.00 6.16
C ALA A 144 -16.27 2.77 5.55
N TRP A 145 -15.86 3.62 4.60
CA TRP A 145 -14.61 3.55 3.87
C TRP A 145 -13.86 4.90 3.95
N ILE A 146 -12.57 4.87 3.76
CA ILE A 146 -11.73 6.03 4.08
C ILE A 146 -12.02 7.29 3.24
N ALA A 147 -12.57 7.12 2.04
CA ALA A 147 -12.93 8.22 1.15
C ALA A 147 -14.44 8.41 0.98
N GLY A 148 -15.29 7.63 1.67
CA GLY A 148 -16.75 7.73 1.58
C GLY A 148 -17.49 6.43 1.93
N GLU A 149 -18.55 6.12 1.18
CA GLU A 149 -19.49 5.04 1.51
C GLU A 149 -19.16 3.70 0.82
N LYS A 150 -18.25 3.70 -0.15
CA LYS A 150 -17.81 2.52 -0.90
C LYS A 150 -16.29 2.40 -0.89
N PRO A 151 -15.75 1.17 -1.06
CA PRO A 151 -14.30 0.99 -1.18
C PRO A 151 -13.77 1.70 -2.43
N THR A 152 -12.60 2.29 -2.31
CA THR A 152 -11.91 2.99 -3.38
C THR A 152 -10.44 2.60 -3.41
N ILE A 153 -9.70 3.05 -4.43
CA ILE A 153 -8.25 2.88 -4.46
C ILE A 153 -7.54 3.52 -3.27
N ALA A 154 -8.17 4.45 -2.55
CA ALA A 154 -7.63 5.03 -1.33
C ALA A 154 -7.53 3.99 -0.20
N ASP A 155 -8.53 3.12 -0.06
CA ASP A 155 -8.54 2.04 0.93
C ASP A 155 -7.41 1.04 0.62
N VAL A 156 -7.25 0.67 -0.63
CA VAL A 156 -6.15 -0.20 -1.09
C VAL A 156 -4.79 0.43 -0.81
N ALA A 157 -4.66 1.75 -1.07
CA ALA A 157 -3.41 2.49 -0.87
C ALA A 157 -2.94 2.51 0.59
N LEU A 158 -3.86 2.50 1.54
CA LEU A 158 -3.56 2.59 2.97
C LEU A 158 -3.42 1.22 3.65
N TYR A 159 -4.17 0.21 3.16
CA TYR A 159 -4.36 -1.06 3.84
C TYR A 159 -3.06 -1.74 4.25
N SER A 160 -2.14 -1.97 3.31
CA SER A 160 -0.94 -2.81 3.54
C SER A 160 -0.11 -2.35 4.74
N PHE A 161 0.15 -1.06 4.86
CA PHE A 161 0.98 -0.52 5.93
C PHE A 161 0.22 -0.32 7.22
N VAL A 162 -1.09 -0.06 7.18
CA VAL A 162 -1.92 0.03 8.38
C VAL A 162 -2.13 -1.35 8.98
N ALA A 163 -2.44 -2.37 8.18
CA ALA A 163 -2.58 -3.75 8.63
C ALA A 163 -1.29 -4.30 9.27
N ARG A 164 -0.12 -3.90 8.76
CA ARG A 164 1.20 -4.35 9.25
C ARG A 164 1.89 -3.33 10.18
N ALA A 165 1.18 -2.31 10.65
CA ALA A 165 1.70 -1.38 11.64
C ALA A 165 2.22 -2.06 12.93
N PRO A 166 1.60 -3.15 13.43
CA PRO A 166 2.11 -3.90 14.58
C PRO A 166 3.52 -4.50 14.39
N GLU A 167 3.94 -4.85 13.16
CA GLU A 167 5.32 -5.28 12.88
C GLU A 167 6.34 -4.17 13.20
N GLY A 168 5.91 -2.90 13.16
CA GLY A 168 6.69 -1.72 13.57
C GLY A 168 6.46 -1.29 15.02
N LYS A 169 5.90 -2.14 15.87
CA LYS A 169 5.56 -1.84 17.28
C LYS A 169 4.52 -0.72 17.44
N VAL A 170 3.65 -0.54 16.45
CA VAL A 170 2.53 0.41 16.48
C VAL A 170 1.26 -0.35 16.86
N ASP A 171 0.80 -0.17 18.10
CA ASP A 171 -0.40 -0.83 18.61
C ASP A 171 -1.67 -0.24 17.97
N LEU A 172 -2.54 -1.12 17.47
CA LEU A 172 -3.84 -0.77 16.88
C LEU A 172 -5.02 -0.91 17.85
N SER A 173 -4.80 -1.34 19.09
CA SER A 173 -5.88 -1.64 20.05
C SER A 173 -6.80 -0.44 20.31
N ALA A 174 -6.24 0.76 20.36
CA ALA A 174 -6.97 2.00 20.60
C ALA A 174 -7.81 2.51 19.41
N TYR A 175 -7.62 1.92 18.21
CA TYR A 175 -8.23 2.40 16.96
C TYR A 175 -9.33 1.42 16.49
N GLY A 176 -10.47 1.42 17.18
CA GLY A 176 -11.56 0.49 16.93
C GLY A 176 -12.16 0.60 15.53
N LYS A 177 -12.25 1.80 14.97
CA LYS A 177 -12.78 2.06 13.63
C LYS A 177 -11.80 1.62 12.54
N VAL A 178 -10.51 1.87 12.75
CA VAL A 178 -9.45 1.37 11.85
C VAL A 178 -9.45 -0.16 11.82
N ARG A 179 -9.52 -0.84 12.97
CA ARG A 179 -9.59 -2.31 13.01
C ARG A 179 -10.82 -2.87 12.29
N ALA A 180 -11.97 -2.25 12.48
CA ALA A 180 -13.20 -2.64 11.78
C ALA A 180 -13.11 -2.37 10.26
N TRP A 181 -12.42 -1.30 9.86
CA TRP A 181 -12.13 -1.02 8.45
C TRP A 181 -11.17 -2.05 7.83
N LEU A 182 -10.10 -2.46 8.53
CA LEU A 182 -9.21 -3.53 8.08
C LEU A 182 -9.99 -4.81 7.79
N GLN A 183 -10.86 -5.23 8.73
CA GLN A 183 -11.73 -6.40 8.54
C GLN A 183 -12.65 -6.27 7.32
N ARG A 184 -13.18 -5.06 7.03
CA ARG A 184 -14.00 -4.83 5.82
C ARG A 184 -13.18 -4.96 4.54
N VAL A 185 -11.95 -4.46 4.52
CA VAL A 185 -11.04 -4.65 3.37
C VAL A 185 -10.74 -6.13 3.17
N GLU A 186 -10.47 -6.86 4.24
CA GLU A 186 -10.17 -8.30 4.22
C GLU A 186 -11.36 -9.16 3.78
N ALA A 187 -12.58 -8.65 3.97
CA ALA A 187 -13.81 -9.32 3.52
C ALA A 187 -14.18 -9.05 2.05
N LEU A 188 -13.41 -8.23 1.34
CA LEU A 188 -13.68 -7.97 -0.08
C LEU A 188 -13.44 -9.22 -0.92
N PRO A 189 -14.29 -9.48 -1.95
CA PRO A 189 -14.07 -10.57 -2.87
C PRO A 189 -12.69 -10.48 -3.52
N ASN A 190 -12.01 -11.62 -3.66
CA ASN A 190 -10.65 -11.73 -4.22
C ASN A 190 -9.57 -10.99 -3.40
N PHE A 191 -9.82 -10.75 -2.12
CA PHE A 191 -8.80 -10.20 -1.24
C PHE A 191 -7.58 -11.13 -1.18
N VAL A 192 -6.39 -10.53 -1.25
CA VAL A 192 -5.11 -11.23 -1.07
C VAL A 192 -4.46 -10.76 0.24
N PRO A 193 -4.17 -11.65 1.18
CA PRO A 193 -3.54 -11.26 2.44
C PRO A 193 -2.11 -10.79 2.22
N PHE A 194 -1.72 -9.74 2.94
CA PHE A 194 -0.31 -9.40 3.07
C PHE A 194 0.31 -10.29 4.14
N GLY A 195 1.11 -11.26 3.74
CA GLY A 195 1.74 -12.23 4.64
C GLY A 195 2.57 -11.57 5.74
N GLU A 196 2.70 -12.25 6.88
CA GLU A 196 3.62 -11.82 7.93
C GLU A 196 5.06 -11.95 7.45
N THR A 197 5.87 -10.94 7.75
CA THR A 197 7.29 -11.00 7.44
C THR A 197 7.99 -11.77 8.56
N PRO A 198 8.64 -12.92 8.28
CA PRO A 198 9.43 -13.59 9.29
C PRO A 198 10.48 -12.62 9.85
N LEU A 199 10.48 -12.42 11.16
CA LEU A 199 11.59 -11.72 11.82
C LEU A 199 12.83 -12.58 11.61
N THR A 200 13.72 -12.14 10.71
CA THR A 200 15.07 -12.72 10.68
C THR A 200 15.69 -12.41 12.03
N SER A 201 15.86 -13.45 12.87
CA SER A 201 16.70 -13.32 14.05
C SER A 201 18.04 -12.74 13.59
N ALA A 202 18.35 -11.53 14.04
CA ALA A 202 19.65 -10.92 13.83
C ALA A 202 20.69 -11.92 14.34
N ALA A 203 21.48 -12.47 13.42
CA ALA A 203 22.67 -13.23 13.75
C ALA A 203 23.80 -12.26 14.09
#